data_2d43493c76cf53e5d51727b8f875cf02
#
_entry.id   2d43493c76cf53e5d51727b8f875cf02
#
_cell.length_a   1.000
_cell.length_b   1.000
_cell.length_c   1.000
_cell.angle_alpha   90.00
_cell.angle_beta   90.00
_cell.angle_gamma   90.00
#
_symmetry.space_group_name_H-M   'P 1'
#
loop_
_entity.id
_entity.type
_entity.pdbx_description
1 polymer ?
#
loop_
_entity_poly.entity_id
_entity_poly.type
_entity_poly.pdbx_seq_one_letter_code
_entity_poly.pdbx_strand_id
1 'polypeptide(L)' 'MSKWCFNYDSGEYEDIDKDGYSWTQGEYVYNWDDSEYRRDEEIQRSLDEDDNW' A
#
# COMPACT_ATOMS: atom_id res chain seq x y z
N MET A 1 -4.07 0.45 -9.27
CA MET A 1 -2.65 0.58 -9.58
C MET A 1 -1.81 0.10 -8.42
N SER A 2 -0.75 -0.63 -8.72
CA SER A 2 0.16 -1.15 -7.70
C SER A 2 1.21 -0.12 -7.31
N LYS A 3 1.80 -0.31 -6.14
CA LYS A 3 2.88 0.53 -5.66
C LYS A 3 4.07 -0.33 -5.26
N TRP A 4 5.22 0.28 -5.25
CA TRP A 4 6.46 -0.37 -4.87
C TRP A 4 6.53 -0.45 -3.35
N CYS A 5 6.27 -1.64 -2.80
CA CYS A 5 6.19 -1.88 -1.36
C CYS A 5 7.18 -2.95 -0.93
N PHE A 6 7.64 -2.84 0.32
CA PHE A 6 8.58 -3.83 0.85
C PHE A 6 7.82 -5.08 1.31
N ASN A 7 8.24 -6.24 0.85
CA ASN A 7 7.68 -7.51 1.27
C ASN A 7 8.59 -8.14 2.34
N TYR A 8 8.08 -8.22 3.56
CA TYR A 8 8.85 -8.77 4.68
C TYR A 8 9.16 -10.25 4.54
N ASP A 9 8.31 -10.99 3.83
CA ASP A 9 8.52 -12.42 3.59
C ASP A 9 9.67 -12.69 2.64
N SER A 10 9.81 -11.88 1.60
CA SER A 10 10.89 -12.02 0.64
C SER A 10 12.12 -11.20 1.00
N GLY A 11 11.94 -10.16 1.83
CA GLY A 11 13.01 -9.24 2.19
C GLY A 11 13.40 -8.30 1.07
N GLU A 12 12.50 -8.09 0.10
CA GLU A 12 12.76 -7.24 -1.06
C GLU A 12 11.54 -6.37 -1.39
N TYR A 13 11.77 -5.29 -2.13
CA TYR A 13 10.69 -4.46 -2.65
C TYR A 13 10.03 -5.16 -3.83
N GLU A 14 8.72 -5.10 -3.86
CA GLU A 14 7.90 -5.71 -4.92
C GLU A 14 6.77 -4.79 -5.33
N ASP A 15 6.28 -4.99 -6.54
CA ASP A 15 5.15 -4.24 -7.06
C ASP A 15 3.87 -4.88 -6.51
N ILE A 16 3.31 -4.29 -5.44
CA ILE A 16 2.19 -4.87 -4.71
C ILE A 16 0.96 -3.98 -4.83
N ASP A 17 -0.16 -4.57 -5.23
CA ASP A 17 -1.44 -3.89 -5.33
C ASP A 17 -2.05 -3.68 -3.94
N LYS A 18 -3.01 -2.78 -3.86
CA LYS A 18 -3.74 -2.47 -2.61
C LYS A 18 -4.36 -3.72 -1.98
N ASP A 19 -4.77 -4.67 -2.79
CA ASP A 19 -5.35 -5.93 -2.33
C ASP A 19 -4.32 -6.91 -1.77
N GLY A 20 -3.03 -6.60 -1.90
CA GLY A 20 -1.96 -7.48 -1.46
C GLY A 20 -1.44 -8.40 -2.54
N TYR A 21 -1.82 -8.16 -3.79
CA TYR A 21 -1.34 -8.96 -4.90
C TYR A 21 0.03 -8.46 -5.37
N SER A 22 1.02 -9.34 -5.38
CA SER A 22 2.36 -9.01 -5.85
C SER A 22 2.49 -9.32 -7.34
N TRP A 23 2.60 -8.27 -8.14
CA TRP A 23 2.82 -8.42 -9.58
C TRP A 23 4.22 -8.95 -9.88
N THR A 24 5.17 -8.70 -8.98
CA THR A 24 6.54 -9.19 -9.10
C THR A 24 6.60 -10.71 -8.99
N GLN A 25 5.86 -11.27 -8.02
CA GLN A 25 5.82 -12.72 -7.82
C GLN A 25 4.71 -13.41 -8.59
N GLY A 26 3.67 -12.67 -8.98
CA GLY A 26 2.49 -13.24 -9.61
C GLY A 26 1.59 -13.96 -8.62
N GLU A 27 1.61 -13.57 -7.35
CA GLU A 27 0.77 -14.19 -6.31
C GLU A 27 0.45 -13.20 -5.21
N TYR A 28 -0.51 -13.56 -4.35
CA TYR A 28 -0.85 -12.74 -3.20
C TYR A 28 0.18 -12.88 -2.10
N VAL A 29 0.49 -11.75 -1.45
CA VAL A 29 1.40 -11.71 -0.31
C VAL A 29 0.65 -11.18 0.90
N TYR A 30 1.11 -11.51 2.11
CA TYR A 30 0.39 -11.17 3.33
C TYR A 30 1.22 -10.32 4.28
N ASN A 31 2.51 -10.53 4.35
CA ASN A 31 3.39 -9.80 5.26
C ASN A 31 4.22 -8.79 4.48
N TRP A 32 3.59 -7.64 4.17
CA TRP A 32 4.20 -6.59 3.38
C TRP A 32 3.87 -5.22 3.97
N ASP A 33 4.64 -4.21 3.59
CA ASP A 33 4.49 -2.85 4.10
C ASP A 33 3.44 -2.11 3.28
N ASP A 34 2.28 -1.85 3.88
CA ASP A 34 1.18 -1.14 3.25
C ASP A 34 1.11 0.33 3.66
N SER A 35 2.17 0.85 4.28
CA SER A 35 2.18 2.21 4.81
C SER A 35 1.92 3.27 3.75
N GLU A 36 2.35 3.07 2.52
CA GLU A 36 2.09 4.03 1.43
C GLU A 36 0.61 4.13 1.11
N TYR A 37 -0.10 3.00 1.11
CA TYR A 37 -1.55 2.99 0.88
C TYR A 37 -2.29 3.65 2.04
N ARG A 38 -1.87 3.39 3.26
CA ARG A 38 -2.45 4.01 4.46
C ARG A 38 -2.24 5.51 4.47
N ARG A 39 -1.05 5.95 4.08
CA ARG A 39 -0.73 7.37 4.04
C ARG A 39 -1.63 8.12 3.07
N ASP A 40 -1.88 7.55 1.90
CA ASP A 40 -2.77 8.16 0.92
C ASP A 40 -4.19 8.29 1.47
N GLU A 41 -4.69 7.27 2.15
CA GLU A 41 -6.02 7.31 2.76
C GLU A 41 -6.10 8.36 3.86
N GLU A 42 -5.08 8.47 4.70
CA GLU A 42 -5.03 9.47 5.77
C GLU A 42 -4.99 10.89 5.22
N ILE A 43 -4.23 11.13 4.16
CA ILE A 43 -4.16 12.44 3.53
C ILE A 43 -5.52 12.84 2.97
N GLN A 44 -6.20 11.95 2.27
CA GLN A 44 -7.53 12.22 1.73
C GLN A 44 -8.54 12.48 2.84
N ARG A 45 -8.47 11.71 3.92
CA ARG A 45 -9.37 11.92 5.06
C ARG A 45 -9.12 13.26 5.73
N SER A 46 -7.87 13.65 5.90
CA SER A 46 -7.52 14.97 6.47
C SER A 46 -8.05 16.11 5.63
N LEU A 47 -7.96 16.01 4.32
CA LEU A 47 -8.47 17.05 3.42
C LEU A 47 -10.00 17.17 3.53
N ASP A 48 -10.69 16.05 3.64
CA ASP A 48 -12.15 16.05 3.80
C ASP A 48 -12.57 16.65 5.14
N GLU A 49 -11.81 16.41 6.19
CA GLU A 49 -12.09 16.95 7.51
C GLU A 49 -11.85 18.46 7.58
N ASP A 50 -10.87 18.97 6.87
CA ASP A 50 -10.59 20.40 6.82
C ASP A 50 -11.73 21.21 6.21
N ASP A 51 -12.54 20.62 5.37
CA ASP A 51 -13.69 21.26 4.75
C ASP A 51 -14.85 21.47 5.72
N ASN A 52 -14.79 20.90 6.90
CA ASN A 52 -15.86 20.98 7.89
C ASN A 52 -15.77 22.19 8.83
N TRP A 53 -14.86 23.08 8.59
CA TRP A 53 -14.74 24.33 9.34
C TRP A 53 -15.55 25.47 8.65
#